data_b09c63080d02294b540bc9839df3af3f
#
_entry.id   b09c63080d02294b540bc9839df3af3f
#
_cell.length_a   1.000
_cell.length_b   1.000
_cell.length_c   1.000
_cell.angle_alpha   90.00
_cell.angle_beta   90.00
_cell.angle_gamma   90.00
#
_symmetry.space_group_name_H-M   'P 1'
#
loop_
_entity.id
_entity.type
_entity.pdbx_description
1 polymer ?
#
loop_
_entity_poly.entity_id
_entity_poly.type
_entity_poly.pdbx_seq_one_letter_code
_entity_poly.pdbx_strand_id
1 'polypeptide(L)'
;MEYRSLGRTGVQVSPLRLGGMLFGGLTDEAEALKIIDRALDGGLNFLDTANIYNRGCSEAIIGRALQRNGQRAQVVLATKVHGTMDEHDPNAWGNSRRHILAQCQASLRRLQTDAIDLYQLHRPMSTIPIDETLRALDDLVRSGRVRYLGTSTFAAWQLMEALWVSKELGLHRFVCEQPPYHLLDRRIERELIPNGPDLWPGLAPLVPPGRWLSQRQVPPGRAAAAGEPAGAAP
;
A
#
# COMPACT_ATOMS: atom_id res chain seq x y z
N MET A 1 13.21 -9.56 15.53
CA MET A 1 12.21 -8.46 15.36
C MET A 1 10.91 -8.89 16.00
N GLU A 2 10.16 -8.01 16.65
CA GLU A 2 8.85 -8.33 17.21
C GLU A 2 7.79 -8.16 16.11
N TYR A 3 7.03 -9.21 15.79
CA TYR A 3 5.99 -9.16 14.76
C TYR A 3 4.63 -8.77 15.38
N ARG A 4 3.74 -8.22 14.54
CA ARG A 4 2.41 -7.75 14.95
C ARG A 4 1.36 -8.27 13.97
N SER A 5 0.14 -8.48 14.46
CA SER A 5 -0.97 -8.89 13.58
C SER A 5 -1.31 -7.80 12.58
N LEU A 6 -1.52 -8.20 11.32
CA LEU A 6 -2.05 -7.32 10.28
C LEU A 6 -3.56 -7.12 10.53
N GLY A 7 -3.90 -6.04 11.24
CA GLY A 7 -5.27 -5.77 11.65
C GLY A 7 -5.87 -6.93 12.45
N ARG A 8 -7.10 -7.32 12.10
CA ARG A 8 -7.83 -8.42 12.75
C ARG A 8 -7.57 -9.79 12.07
N THR A 9 -6.44 -9.96 11.44
CA THR A 9 -6.04 -11.23 10.83
C THR A 9 -5.07 -11.99 11.72
N GLY A 10 -4.90 -13.28 11.44
CA GLY A 10 -3.84 -14.09 12.07
C GLY A 10 -2.46 -13.90 11.45
N VAL A 11 -2.33 -13.02 10.43
CA VAL A 11 -1.06 -12.80 9.72
C VAL A 11 -0.14 -11.90 10.54
N GLN A 12 1.07 -12.37 10.78
CA GLN A 12 2.10 -11.63 11.51
C GLN A 12 3.00 -10.87 10.54
N VAL A 13 3.12 -9.56 10.71
CA VAL A 13 3.97 -8.67 9.90
C VAL A 13 4.99 -7.97 10.77
N SER A 14 6.14 -7.66 10.18
CA SER A 14 7.13 -6.78 10.81
C SER A 14 6.54 -5.38 11.02
N PRO A 15 6.91 -4.68 12.11
CA PRO A 15 6.41 -3.34 12.42
C PRO A 15 6.86 -2.30 11.38
N LEU A 16 7.97 -2.58 10.70
CA LEU A 16 8.43 -1.84 9.53
C LEU A 16 8.11 -2.62 8.26
N ARG A 17 7.77 -1.90 7.21
CA ARG A 17 7.61 -2.46 5.87
C ARG A 17 8.54 -1.79 4.88
N LEU A 18 8.96 -2.50 3.87
CA LEU A 18 9.72 -1.94 2.77
C LEU A 18 8.76 -1.47 1.66
N GLY A 19 8.78 -0.17 1.37
CA GLY A 19 8.01 0.44 0.27
C GLY A 19 8.81 0.50 -1.01
N GLY A 20 8.25 -0.04 -2.10
CA GLY A 20 8.89 -0.10 -3.42
C GLY A 20 8.64 1.11 -4.33
N MET A 21 8.10 2.24 -3.84
CA MET A 21 7.67 3.36 -4.69
C MET A 21 8.79 3.92 -5.60
N LEU A 22 10.03 3.86 -5.15
CA LEU A 22 11.17 4.39 -5.90
C LEU A 22 11.86 3.36 -6.81
N PHE A 23 11.53 2.07 -6.68
CA PHE A 23 12.16 1.00 -7.45
C PHE A 23 11.83 1.09 -8.95
N GLY A 24 12.87 1.02 -9.77
CA GLY A 24 12.75 1.19 -11.21
C GLY A 24 12.58 2.64 -11.68
N GLY A 25 12.76 3.60 -10.76
CA GLY A 25 12.81 5.03 -11.01
C GLY A 25 14.08 5.62 -10.44
N LEU A 26 13.97 6.32 -9.28
CA LEU A 26 15.15 6.90 -8.61
C LEU A 26 16.11 5.84 -8.04
N THR A 27 15.60 4.65 -7.72
CA THR A 27 16.42 3.51 -7.29
C THR A 27 16.43 2.50 -8.45
N ASP A 28 17.59 2.28 -9.03
CA ASP A 28 17.75 1.30 -10.10
C ASP A 28 17.53 -0.13 -9.60
N GLU A 29 17.41 -1.08 -10.52
CA GLU A 29 17.12 -2.47 -10.17
C GLU A 29 18.22 -3.10 -9.33
N ALA A 30 19.49 -2.88 -9.65
CA ALA A 30 20.62 -3.50 -8.95
C ALA A 30 20.65 -3.07 -7.48
N GLU A 31 20.39 -1.80 -7.22
CA GLU A 31 20.31 -1.28 -5.85
C GLU A 31 19.03 -1.72 -5.15
N ALA A 32 17.89 -1.73 -5.85
CA ALA A 32 16.62 -2.21 -5.30
C ALA A 32 16.72 -3.68 -4.83
N LEU A 33 17.38 -4.54 -5.61
CA LEU A 33 17.60 -5.94 -5.24
C LEU A 33 18.42 -6.07 -3.94
N LYS A 34 19.49 -5.28 -3.78
CA LYS A 34 20.30 -5.26 -2.54
C LYS A 34 19.48 -4.77 -1.33
N ILE A 35 18.67 -3.72 -1.55
CA ILE A 35 17.80 -3.19 -0.49
C ILE A 35 16.78 -4.24 -0.04
N ILE A 36 16.16 -4.95 -0.99
CA ILE A 36 15.20 -6.03 -0.67
C ILE A 36 15.90 -7.14 0.12
N ASP A 37 17.02 -7.65 -0.36
CA ASP A 37 17.75 -8.70 0.33
C ASP A 37 18.13 -8.26 1.75
N ARG A 38 18.69 -7.06 1.90
CA ARG A 38 19.08 -6.52 3.22
C ARG A 38 17.89 -6.36 4.16
N ALA A 39 16.74 -5.96 3.64
CA ALA A 39 15.51 -5.83 4.44
C ALA A 39 15.03 -7.20 4.95
N LEU A 40 15.01 -8.21 4.07
CA LEU A 40 14.59 -9.57 4.42
C LEU A 40 15.59 -10.22 5.41
N ASP A 41 16.89 -10.06 5.20
CA ASP A 41 17.94 -10.51 6.13
C ASP A 41 17.81 -9.85 7.52
N GLY A 42 17.32 -8.60 7.55
CA GLY A 42 17.00 -7.87 8.77
C GLY A 42 15.72 -8.33 9.48
N GLY A 43 14.99 -9.29 8.91
CA GLY A 43 13.76 -9.84 9.45
C GLY A 43 12.51 -9.08 9.05
N LEU A 44 12.56 -8.14 8.08
CA LEU A 44 11.34 -7.58 7.48
C LEU A 44 10.66 -8.67 6.65
N ASN A 45 9.36 -8.83 6.85
CA ASN A 45 8.55 -9.76 6.05
C ASN A 45 7.39 -9.07 5.33
N PHE A 46 7.34 -7.74 5.30
CA PHE A 46 6.26 -6.97 4.69
C PHE A 46 6.80 -6.06 3.58
N LEU A 47 6.49 -6.40 2.32
CA LEU A 47 6.84 -5.61 1.14
C LEU A 47 5.58 -4.95 0.56
N ASP A 48 5.65 -3.65 0.26
CA ASP A 48 4.54 -2.85 -0.24
C ASP A 48 4.90 -2.14 -1.54
N THR A 49 4.11 -2.35 -2.59
CA THR A 49 4.24 -1.72 -3.89
C THR A 49 2.88 -1.26 -4.44
N ALA A 50 2.80 -0.92 -5.70
CA ALA A 50 1.56 -0.62 -6.43
C ALA A 50 1.76 -0.81 -7.94
N ASN A 51 0.66 -1.10 -8.66
CA ASN A 51 0.68 -1.25 -10.11
C ASN A 51 1.23 -0.02 -10.84
N ILE A 52 0.91 1.18 -10.30
CA ILE A 52 1.32 2.46 -10.90
C ILE A 52 2.79 2.84 -10.64
N TYR A 53 3.46 2.24 -9.64
CA TYR A 53 4.82 2.64 -9.29
C TYR A 53 5.80 2.33 -10.43
N ASN A 54 6.32 3.40 -11.02
CA ASN A 54 7.15 3.36 -12.21
C ASN A 54 6.54 2.48 -13.33
N ARG A 55 5.22 2.61 -13.55
CA ARG A 55 4.44 1.88 -14.56
C ARG A 55 4.59 0.35 -14.45
N GLY A 56 4.62 -0.18 -13.23
CA GLY A 56 4.75 -1.62 -12.95
C GLY A 56 6.19 -2.11 -12.80
N CYS A 57 7.21 -1.29 -13.05
CA CYS A 57 8.61 -1.69 -12.87
C CYS A 57 8.90 -2.09 -11.42
N SER A 58 8.32 -1.40 -10.44
CA SER A 58 8.49 -1.75 -9.04
C SER A 58 8.00 -3.17 -8.73
N GLU A 59 6.82 -3.54 -9.20
CA GLU A 59 6.31 -4.90 -9.03
C GLU A 59 7.21 -5.93 -9.72
N ALA A 60 7.69 -5.64 -10.93
CA ALA A 60 8.56 -6.55 -11.67
C ALA A 60 9.91 -6.77 -10.97
N ILE A 61 10.51 -5.73 -10.39
CA ILE A 61 11.75 -5.83 -9.60
C ILE A 61 11.54 -6.67 -8.34
N ILE A 62 10.45 -6.42 -7.60
CA ILE A 62 10.12 -7.21 -6.40
C ILE A 62 9.88 -8.67 -6.78
N GLY A 63 9.16 -8.93 -7.88
CA GLY A 63 8.95 -10.29 -8.38
C GLY A 63 10.26 -11.02 -8.65
N ARG A 64 11.18 -10.38 -9.39
CA ARG A 64 12.51 -10.96 -9.66
C ARG A 64 13.34 -11.19 -8.39
N ALA A 65 13.29 -10.25 -7.43
CA ALA A 65 13.98 -10.41 -6.16
C ALA A 65 13.50 -11.66 -5.41
N LEU A 66 12.18 -11.80 -5.26
CA LEU A 66 11.58 -12.92 -4.52
C LEU A 66 11.76 -14.27 -5.22
N GLN A 67 11.78 -14.29 -6.56
CA GLN A 67 12.12 -15.50 -7.32
C GLN A 67 13.60 -15.87 -7.14
N ARG A 68 14.51 -14.90 -7.25
CA ARG A 68 15.95 -15.12 -7.13
C ARG A 68 16.34 -15.67 -5.77
N ASN A 69 15.78 -15.12 -4.68
CA ASN A 69 16.15 -15.50 -3.30
C ASN A 69 15.25 -16.60 -2.70
N GLY A 70 14.20 -17.03 -3.40
CA GLY A 70 13.30 -18.10 -2.95
C GLY A 70 12.43 -17.74 -1.73
N GLN A 71 12.36 -16.47 -1.35
CA GLN A 71 11.69 -16.06 -0.08
C GLN A 71 10.22 -15.66 -0.23
N ARG A 72 9.61 -15.87 -1.40
CA ARG A 72 8.20 -15.48 -1.63
C ARG A 72 7.24 -15.99 -0.55
N ALA A 73 7.41 -17.22 -0.08
CA ALA A 73 6.52 -17.84 0.91
C ALA A 73 6.64 -17.22 2.32
N GLN A 74 7.73 -16.53 2.60
CA GLN A 74 8.01 -15.92 3.91
C GLN A 74 7.60 -14.44 3.97
N VAL A 75 7.19 -13.87 2.82
CA VAL A 75 6.88 -12.45 2.68
C VAL A 75 5.38 -12.22 2.57
N VAL A 76 4.87 -11.27 3.31
CA VAL A 76 3.56 -10.66 3.11
C VAL A 76 3.72 -9.60 2.01
N LEU A 77 3.23 -9.91 0.81
CA LEU A 77 3.38 -9.08 -0.37
C LEU A 77 2.11 -8.26 -0.61
N ALA A 78 2.25 -6.94 -0.51
CA ALA A 78 1.18 -6.00 -0.77
C ALA A 78 1.37 -5.25 -2.08
N THR A 79 0.31 -5.10 -2.86
CA THR A 79 0.25 -4.18 -3.99
C THR A 79 -1.09 -3.47 -4.06
N LYS A 80 -1.21 -2.48 -4.95
CA LYS A 80 -2.38 -1.60 -5.01
C LYS A 80 -2.87 -1.41 -6.43
N VAL A 81 -4.16 -1.09 -6.57
CA VAL A 81 -4.84 -0.77 -7.82
C VAL A 81 -5.57 0.57 -7.69
N HIS A 82 -5.57 1.36 -8.72
CA HIS A 82 -6.37 2.55 -8.99
C HIS A 82 -5.77 3.35 -10.15
N GLY A 83 -4.45 3.54 -10.16
CA GLY A 83 -3.77 4.43 -11.11
C GLY A 83 -3.96 4.02 -12.56
N THR A 84 -3.88 5.02 -13.46
CA THR A 84 -3.96 4.84 -14.91
C THR A 84 -2.77 4.05 -15.42
N MET A 85 -3.05 2.92 -16.06
CA MET A 85 -2.01 2.04 -16.64
C MET A 85 -1.92 2.14 -18.16
N ASP A 86 -2.95 2.69 -18.81
CA ASP A 86 -2.99 3.03 -20.23
C ASP A 86 -3.75 4.35 -20.39
N GLU A 87 -3.09 5.37 -20.92
CA GLU A 87 -3.66 6.71 -21.12
C GLU A 87 -4.65 6.77 -22.29
N HIS A 88 -4.65 5.75 -23.16
CA HIS A 88 -5.53 5.66 -24.32
C HIS A 88 -6.81 4.86 -24.05
N ASP A 89 -6.85 4.05 -22.96
CA ASP A 89 -8.07 3.34 -22.56
C ASP A 89 -8.76 4.07 -21.39
N PRO A 90 -9.94 4.66 -21.61
CA PRO A 90 -10.69 5.36 -20.56
C PRO A 90 -11.12 4.44 -19.41
N ASN A 91 -11.03 3.11 -19.59
CA ASN A 91 -11.32 2.12 -18.55
C ASN A 91 -10.07 1.57 -17.84
N ALA A 92 -8.88 2.06 -18.20
CA ALA A 92 -7.62 1.58 -17.59
C ALA A 92 -7.25 2.33 -16.31
N TRP A 93 -8.23 2.74 -15.51
CA TRP A 93 -8.02 3.43 -14.23
C TRP A 93 -9.19 3.23 -13.26
N GLY A 94 -9.00 3.63 -11.99
CA GLY A 94 -10.06 3.68 -10.98
C GLY A 94 -10.33 2.35 -10.29
N ASN A 95 -11.54 2.23 -9.72
CA ASN A 95 -11.95 1.11 -8.89
C ASN A 95 -13.08 0.28 -9.51
N SER A 96 -13.27 0.38 -10.85
CA SER A 96 -14.25 -0.44 -11.54
C SER A 96 -13.90 -1.92 -11.50
N ARG A 97 -14.90 -2.76 -11.53
CA ARG A 97 -14.72 -4.21 -11.61
C ARG A 97 -13.76 -4.61 -12.74
N ARG A 98 -13.96 -4.03 -13.94
CA ARG A 98 -13.11 -4.29 -15.11
C ARG A 98 -11.64 -4.03 -14.81
N HIS A 99 -11.34 -2.84 -14.28
CA HIS A 99 -9.96 -2.42 -14.00
C HIS A 99 -9.32 -3.25 -12.88
N ILE A 100 -10.03 -3.47 -11.78
CA ILE A 100 -9.57 -4.26 -10.64
C ILE A 100 -9.13 -5.67 -11.08
N LEU A 101 -9.98 -6.39 -11.82
CA LEU A 101 -9.70 -7.75 -12.24
C LEU A 101 -8.52 -7.80 -13.23
N ALA A 102 -8.49 -6.90 -14.22
CA ALA A 102 -7.42 -6.82 -15.21
C ALA A 102 -6.07 -6.49 -14.55
N GLN A 103 -6.06 -5.52 -13.63
CA GLN A 103 -4.82 -5.11 -12.95
C GLN A 103 -4.32 -6.13 -11.94
N CYS A 104 -5.20 -6.83 -11.23
CA CYS A 104 -4.78 -7.93 -10.37
C CYS A 104 -4.01 -8.99 -11.18
N GLN A 105 -4.56 -9.40 -12.32
CA GLN A 105 -3.87 -10.38 -13.17
C GLN A 105 -2.55 -9.85 -13.74
N ALA A 106 -2.48 -8.58 -14.11
CA ALA A 106 -1.25 -7.94 -14.56
C ALA A 106 -0.20 -7.85 -13.44
N SER A 107 -0.63 -7.50 -12.22
CA SER A 107 0.24 -7.45 -11.02
C SER A 107 0.80 -8.83 -10.67
N LEU A 108 -0.03 -9.89 -10.70
CA LEU A 108 0.43 -11.26 -10.47
C LEU A 108 1.53 -11.66 -11.46
N ARG A 109 1.38 -11.30 -12.75
CA ARG A 109 2.42 -11.57 -13.76
C ARG A 109 3.71 -10.81 -13.47
N ARG A 110 3.64 -9.50 -13.15
CA ARG A 110 4.83 -8.69 -12.83
C ARG A 110 5.52 -9.16 -11.56
N LEU A 111 4.75 -9.50 -10.53
CA LEU A 111 5.24 -10.02 -9.26
C LEU A 111 5.70 -11.48 -9.33
N GLN A 112 5.43 -12.18 -10.45
CA GLN A 112 5.80 -13.60 -10.68
C GLN A 112 5.30 -14.51 -9.55
N THR A 113 4.03 -14.35 -9.18
CA THR A 113 3.39 -15.10 -8.08
C THR A 113 1.94 -15.42 -8.42
N ASP A 114 1.41 -16.51 -7.86
CA ASP A 114 0.04 -16.93 -8.07
C ASP A 114 -0.96 -16.22 -7.14
N ALA A 115 -0.46 -15.62 -6.05
CA ALA A 115 -1.30 -14.92 -5.09
C ALA A 115 -0.63 -13.66 -4.52
N ILE A 116 -1.44 -12.62 -4.30
CA ILE A 116 -1.11 -11.40 -3.57
C ILE A 116 -1.62 -11.54 -2.14
N ASP A 117 -0.77 -11.25 -1.14
CA ASP A 117 -1.18 -11.38 0.26
C ASP A 117 -2.12 -10.24 0.67
N LEU A 118 -1.83 -9.00 0.28
CA LEU A 118 -2.67 -7.84 0.56
C LEU A 118 -2.89 -7.00 -0.71
N TYR A 119 -4.12 -6.99 -1.23
CA TYR A 119 -4.48 -6.19 -2.39
C TYR A 119 -5.29 -4.97 -1.96
N GLN A 120 -4.79 -3.79 -2.29
CA GLN A 120 -5.31 -2.54 -1.73
C GLN A 120 -5.91 -1.65 -2.82
N LEU A 121 -7.03 -0.98 -2.51
CA LEU A 121 -7.48 0.18 -3.27
C LEU A 121 -6.56 1.36 -2.95
N HIS A 122 -5.86 1.87 -3.95
CA HIS A 122 -4.86 2.93 -3.75
C HIS A 122 -5.48 4.27 -3.38
N ARG A 123 -6.71 4.52 -3.83
CA ARG A 123 -7.50 5.73 -3.56
C ARG A 123 -8.98 5.40 -3.48
N PRO A 124 -9.75 6.14 -2.70
CA PRO A 124 -11.21 6.08 -2.78
C PRO A 124 -11.70 6.65 -4.12
N MET A 125 -12.87 6.19 -4.56
CA MET A 125 -13.52 6.68 -5.77
C MET A 125 -15.03 6.69 -5.59
N SER A 126 -15.60 7.86 -5.35
CA SER A 126 -17.05 8.03 -5.07
C SER A 126 -17.95 7.95 -6.30
N THR A 127 -17.37 7.98 -7.50
CA THR A 127 -18.12 7.88 -8.76
C THR A 127 -18.49 6.45 -9.16
N ILE A 128 -17.90 5.46 -8.48
CA ILE A 128 -18.22 4.04 -8.66
C ILE A 128 -18.89 3.55 -7.38
N PRO A 129 -20.07 2.91 -7.47
CA PRO A 129 -20.72 2.33 -6.31
C PRO A 129 -19.79 1.34 -5.59
N ILE A 130 -19.72 1.45 -4.28
CA ILE A 130 -18.77 0.66 -3.49
C ILE A 130 -19.04 -0.85 -3.58
N ASP A 131 -20.28 -1.25 -3.79
CA ASP A 131 -20.67 -2.67 -3.93
C ASP A 131 -20.11 -3.30 -5.22
N GLU A 132 -20.01 -2.56 -6.34
CA GLU A 132 -19.33 -3.04 -7.56
C GLU A 132 -17.86 -3.36 -7.27
N THR A 133 -17.19 -2.42 -6.62
CA THR A 133 -15.78 -2.55 -6.22
C THR A 133 -15.59 -3.75 -5.28
N LEU A 134 -16.42 -3.87 -4.24
CA LEU A 134 -16.34 -4.95 -3.24
C LEU A 134 -16.62 -6.32 -3.85
N ARG A 135 -17.58 -6.45 -4.75
CA ARG A 135 -17.85 -7.72 -5.46
C ARG A 135 -16.67 -8.13 -6.34
N ALA A 136 -16.01 -7.19 -7.01
CA ALA A 136 -14.82 -7.48 -7.78
C ALA A 136 -13.67 -8.00 -6.91
N LEU A 137 -13.46 -7.38 -5.76
CA LEU A 137 -12.43 -7.79 -4.79
C LEU A 137 -12.77 -9.14 -4.13
N ASP A 138 -14.04 -9.38 -3.82
CA ASP A 138 -14.53 -10.65 -3.27
C ASP A 138 -14.26 -11.83 -4.23
N ASP A 139 -14.51 -11.64 -5.54
CA ASP A 139 -14.19 -12.65 -6.55
C ASP A 139 -12.69 -12.99 -6.59
N LEU A 140 -11.82 -11.99 -6.41
CA LEU A 140 -10.38 -12.21 -6.35
C LEU A 140 -9.96 -13.01 -5.11
N VAL A 141 -10.61 -12.79 -3.97
CA VAL A 141 -10.35 -13.57 -2.76
C VAL A 141 -10.89 -14.99 -2.92
N ARG A 142 -12.12 -15.16 -3.39
CA ARG A 142 -12.73 -16.49 -3.63
C ARG A 142 -11.96 -17.33 -4.65
N SER A 143 -11.34 -16.68 -5.64
CA SER A 143 -10.50 -17.37 -6.62
C SER A 143 -9.08 -17.69 -6.11
N GLY A 144 -8.72 -17.30 -4.88
CA GLY A 144 -7.40 -17.51 -4.29
C GLY A 144 -6.28 -16.62 -4.83
N ARG A 145 -6.58 -15.68 -5.74
CA ARG A 145 -5.60 -14.75 -6.29
C ARG A 145 -5.17 -13.67 -5.30
N VAL A 146 -6.03 -13.36 -4.35
CA VAL A 146 -5.81 -12.39 -3.28
C VAL A 146 -6.16 -13.05 -1.95
N ARG A 147 -5.36 -12.83 -0.90
CA ARG A 147 -5.63 -13.37 0.42
C ARG A 147 -6.39 -12.41 1.30
N TYR A 148 -5.97 -11.15 1.32
CA TYR A 148 -6.58 -10.09 2.13
C TYR A 148 -6.77 -8.82 1.33
N LEU A 149 -7.79 -8.03 1.72
CA LEU A 149 -8.14 -6.77 1.09
C LEU A 149 -7.74 -5.60 1.98
N GLY A 150 -7.29 -4.51 1.37
CA GLY A 150 -6.95 -3.28 2.07
C GLY A 150 -7.36 -2.03 1.30
N THR A 151 -7.18 -0.91 1.95
CA THR A 151 -7.43 0.42 1.38
C THR A 151 -6.27 1.35 1.68
N SER A 152 -6.22 2.47 0.98
CA SER A 152 -5.26 3.54 1.22
C SER A 152 -5.93 4.90 1.05
N THR A 153 -5.68 5.82 1.98
CA THR A 153 -6.18 7.20 1.96
C THR A 153 -7.71 7.36 2.02
N PHE A 154 -8.40 6.33 2.49
CA PHE A 154 -9.83 6.41 2.72
C PHE A 154 -10.15 7.27 3.95
N ALA A 155 -11.22 8.06 3.85
CA ALA A 155 -11.82 8.70 5.01
C ALA A 155 -12.54 7.65 5.87
N ALA A 156 -12.71 7.94 7.16
CA ALA A 156 -13.34 7.01 8.09
C ALA A 156 -14.75 6.60 7.65
N TRP A 157 -15.56 7.56 7.18
CA TRP A 157 -16.91 7.28 6.70
C TRP A 157 -16.94 6.35 5.47
N GLN A 158 -15.97 6.48 4.54
CA GLN A 158 -15.85 5.59 3.37
C GLN A 158 -15.50 4.16 3.78
N LEU A 159 -14.63 4.01 4.78
CA LEU A 159 -14.35 2.70 5.34
C LEU A 159 -15.57 2.10 6.03
N MET A 160 -16.32 2.90 6.81
CA MET A 160 -17.54 2.42 7.45
C MET A 160 -18.58 1.98 6.43
N GLU A 161 -18.79 2.76 5.37
CA GLU A 161 -19.65 2.39 4.26
C GLU A 161 -19.23 1.05 3.65
N ALA A 162 -17.96 0.90 3.31
CA ALA A 162 -17.43 -0.33 2.72
C ALA A 162 -17.57 -1.53 3.66
N LEU A 163 -17.29 -1.36 4.96
CA LEU A 163 -17.44 -2.42 5.97
C LEU A 163 -18.91 -2.81 6.18
N TRP A 164 -19.81 -1.82 6.18
CA TRP A 164 -21.24 -2.06 6.27
C TRP A 164 -21.75 -2.83 5.05
N VAL A 165 -21.46 -2.36 3.84
CA VAL A 165 -21.86 -3.02 2.59
C VAL A 165 -21.29 -4.43 2.48
N SER A 166 -20.02 -4.62 2.89
CA SER A 166 -19.43 -5.97 2.94
C SER A 166 -20.20 -6.90 3.87
N LYS A 167 -20.60 -6.42 5.05
CA LYS A 167 -21.40 -7.20 6.02
C LYS A 167 -22.79 -7.51 5.47
N GLU A 168 -23.47 -6.51 4.92
CA GLU A 168 -24.82 -6.63 4.35
C GLU A 168 -24.87 -7.66 3.22
N LEU A 169 -23.88 -7.65 2.34
CA LEU A 169 -23.80 -8.51 1.16
C LEU A 169 -23.04 -9.81 1.38
N GLY A 170 -22.53 -10.09 2.59
CA GLY A 170 -21.74 -11.28 2.89
C GLY A 170 -20.42 -11.37 2.12
N LEU A 171 -19.77 -10.23 1.86
CA LEU A 171 -18.51 -10.12 1.11
C LEU A 171 -17.31 -10.05 2.05
N HIS A 172 -16.11 -10.35 1.52
CA HIS A 172 -14.87 -10.14 2.25
C HIS A 172 -14.67 -8.65 2.56
N ARG A 173 -14.21 -8.37 3.79
CA ARG A 173 -14.01 -7.01 4.29
C ARG A 173 -12.56 -6.56 4.15
N PHE A 174 -12.33 -5.27 4.17
CA PHE A 174 -10.99 -4.70 4.31
C PHE A 174 -10.41 -5.02 5.69
N VAL A 175 -9.12 -5.40 5.73
CA VAL A 175 -8.39 -5.74 6.96
C VAL A 175 -7.27 -4.74 7.28
N CYS A 176 -6.95 -3.86 6.34
CA CYS A 176 -5.87 -2.89 6.48
C CYS A 176 -6.24 -1.56 5.78
N GLU A 177 -5.95 -0.45 6.45
CA GLU A 177 -5.96 0.90 5.86
C GLU A 177 -4.55 1.49 5.89
N GLN A 178 -4.15 2.11 4.78
CA GLN A 178 -2.87 2.78 4.64
C GLN A 178 -3.05 4.30 4.54
N PRO A 179 -3.24 5.01 5.68
CA PRO A 179 -3.44 6.44 5.68
C PRO A 179 -2.12 7.22 5.68
N PRO A 180 -2.10 8.47 5.20
CA PRO A 180 -1.06 9.42 5.55
C PRO A 180 -1.06 9.66 7.07
N TYR A 181 0.09 9.51 7.71
CA TYR A 181 0.24 9.79 9.14
C TYR A 181 1.68 10.19 9.47
N HIS A 182 1.87 11.41 9.88
CA HIS A 182 3.15 11.95 10.31
C HIS A 182 2.94 13.16 11.21
N LEU A 183 4.01 13.71 11.81
CA LEU A 183 3.93 14.80 12.79
C LEU A 183 3.13 16.02 12.30
N LEU A 184 3.11 16.30 11.01
CA LEU A 184 2.41 17.44 10.42
C LEU A 184 1.02 17.08 9.87
N ASP A 185 0.69 15.79 9.70
CA ASP A 185 -0.64 15.34 9.28
C ASP A 185 -1.13 14.26 10.23
N ARG A 186 -1.93 14.69 11.19
CA ARG A 186 -2.48 13.88 12.27
C ARG A 186 -4.01 13.71 12.16
N ARG A 187 -4.57 13.97 10.98
CA ARG A 187 -6.03 13.93 10.75
C ARG A 187 -6.67 12.61 11.12
N ILE A 188 -5.97 11.50 10.96
CA ILE A 188 -6.50 10.16 11.29
C ILE A 188 -6.78 9.97 12.78
N GLU A 189 -6.21 10.80 13.65
CA GLU A 189 -6.46 10.75 15.10
C GLU A 189 -7.87 11.19 15.47
N ARG A 190 -8.58 11.87 14.57
CA ARG A 190 -9.95 12.34 14.82
C ARG A 190 -10.97 11.22 14.72
N GLU A 191 -10.78 10.30 13.77
CA GLU A 191 -11.79 9.29 13.43
C GLU A 191 -11.20 7.88 13.27
N LEU A 192 -10.10 7.70 12.51
CA LEU A 192 -9.57 6.38 12.20
C LEU A 192 -8.95 5.69 13.44
N ILE A 193 -8.16 6.40 14.24
CA ILE A 193 -7.51 5.84 15.43
C ILE A 193 -8.51 5.59 16.56
N PRO A 194 -9.42 6.54 16.93
CA PRO A 194 -10.30 6.36 18.07
C PRO A 194 -11.30 5.21 17.94
N ASN A 195 -11.67 4.86 16.72
CA ASN A 195 -12.64 3.78 16.50
C ASN A 195 -12.10 2.37 16.81
N GLY A 196 -10.82 2.30 17.19
CA GLY A 196 -10.19 1.14 17.83
C GLY A 196 -10.04 -0.11 16.96
N PRO A 197 -9.28 -1.10 17.45
CA PRO A 197 -8.95 -2.30 16.72
C PRO A 197 -10.15 -3.21 16.42
N ASP A 198 -11.27 -3.04 17.11
CA ASP A 198 -12.42 -3.93 16.99
C ASP A 198 -13.32 -3.64 15.78
N LEU A 199 -13.38 -2.39 15.36
CA LEU A 199 -14.20 -1.97 14.20
C LEU A 199 -13.37 -1.78 12.93
N TRP A 200 -12.12 -1.34 13.06
CA TRP A 200 -11.30 -0.91 11.94
C TRP A 200 -10.31 -1.95 11.44
N PRO A 201 -9.95 -1.87 10.15
CA PRO A 201 -8.76 -2.52 9.64
C PRO A 201 -7.51 -2.07 10.39
N GLY A 202 -6.48 -2.91 10.42
CA GLY A 202 -5.17 -2.49 10.95
C GLY A 202 -4.63 -1.27 10.21
N LEU A 203 -3.98 -0.37 10.93
CA LEU A 203 -3.36 0.80 10.35
C LEU A 203 -1.92 0.48 9.93
N ALA A 204 -1.61 0.72 8.66
CA ALA A 204 -0.27 0.64 8.11
C ALA A 204 0.14 2.01 7.55
N PRO A 205 0.57 2.98 8.39
CA PRO A 205 0.76 4.35 7.97
C PRO A 205 1.68 4.52 6.76
N LEU A 206 1.28 5.38 5.83
CA LEU A 206 2.07 5.80 4.70
C LEU A 206 2.91 7.00 5.11
N VAL A 207 4.23 6.91 4.86
CA VAL A 207 5.20 8.01 5.02
C VAL A 207 5.42 8.50 6.46
N PRO A 208 6.54 8.16 7.05
CA PRO A 208 7.12 8.97 8.12
C PRO A 208 7.59 10.32 7.58
N PRO A 209 7.85 11.25 8.43
CA PRO A 209 7.58 12.69 8.43
C PRO A 209 7.77 13.39 7.09
N GLY A 210 6.82 14.23 6.80
CA GLY A 210 6.72 15.17 5.69
C GLY A 210 7.82 15.09 4.63
N ARG A 211 7.51 14.55 3.48
CA ARG A 211 8.40 14.30 2.34
C ARG A 211 9.41 15.44 2.03
N TRP A 212 9.14 16.64 2.53
CA TRP A 212 9.97 17.82 2.38
C TRP A 212 10.92 18.09 3.55
N LEU A 213 10.55 17.74 4.78
CA LEU A 213 11.40 17.97 5.96
C LEU A 213 12.46 16.88 6.12
N SER A 214 12.17 15.64 5.72
CA SER A 214 13.14 14.55 5.79
C SER A 214 14.18 14.59 4.66
N GLN A 215 13.95 15.36 3.58
CA GLN A 215 14.89 15.51 2.47
C GLN A 215 15.79 16.74 2.57
N ARG A 216 15.60 17.63 3.54
CA ARG A 216 16.64 18.58 3.90
C ARG A 216 17.77 17.81 4.59
N GLN A 217 18.71 17.32 3.82
CA GLN A 217 20.01 16.99 4.33
C GLN A 217 20.59 18.25 4.94
N VAL A 218 20.48 18.39 6.27
CA VAL A 218 21.27 19.37 7.00
C VAL A 218 22.71 18.84 6.91
N PRO A 219 23.63 19.51 6.20
CA PRO A 219 25.02 19.08 6.20
C PRO A 219 25.49 18.98 7.64
N PRO A 220 26.23 17.93 8.02
CA PRO A 220 26.78 17.87 9.36
C PRO A 220 27.67 19.10 9.57
N GLY A 221 27.32 19.97 10.53
CA GLY A 221 28.13 21.13 10.92
C GLY A 221 27.50 22.51 10.81
N ARG A 222 26.27 22.69 10.36
CA ARG A 222 25.59 23.97 10.47
C ARG A 222 24.54 23.94 11.58
N ALA A 223 24.87 24.44 12.74
CA ALA A 223 23.89 24.84 13.73
C ALA A 223 22.95 25.89 13.10
N ALA A 224 21.64 25.70 13.24
CA ALA A 224 20.67 26.66 12.77
C ALA A 224 20.91 27.99 13.50
N ALA A 225 21.27 29.03 12.75
CA ALA A 225 21.26 30.39 13.27
C ALA A 225 19.82 30.73 13.61
N ALA A 226 19.55 30.97 14.89
CA ALA A 226 18.28 31.47 15.36
C ALA A 226 18.03 32.83 14.71
N GLY A 227 16.97 32.94 13.87
CA GLY A 227 16.47 34.27 13.50
C GLY A 227 16.21 34.56 12.04
N GLU A 228 15.98 33.61 11.13
CA GLU A 228 15.44 33.99 9.81
C GLU A 228 13.95 33.64 9.69
N PRO A 229 13.06 34.63 9.38
CA PRO A 229 11.65 34.38 9.12
C PRO A 229 11.49 33.62 7.79
N ALA A 230 10.55 32.67 7.77
CA ALA A 230 10.18 31.92 6.57
C ALA A 230 9.73 32.89 5.46
N GLY A 231 10.58 33.06 4.46
CA GLY A 231 10.25 33.82 3.26
C GLY A 231 9.14 33.15 2.46
N ALA A 232 8.10 33.92 2.14
CA ALA A 232 7.06 33.56 1.20
C ALA A 232 7.71 33.25 -0.18
N ALA A 233 7.34 32.13 -0.75
CA ALA A 233 7.67 31.81 -2.14
C ALA A 233 6.62 32.41 -3.08
N PRO A 234 6.99 32.81 -4.32
CA PRO A 234 6.08 33.36 -5.32
C PRO A 234 5.08 32.34 -5.85
#